data_834b01eca6287a569469c0a3ec7212a7
#
_entry.id   834b01eca6287a569469c0a3ec7212a7
#
_cell.length_a   1.000
_cell.length_b   1.000
_cell.length_c   1.000
_cell.angle_alpha   90.00
_cell.angle_beta   90.00
_cell.angle_gamma   90.00
#
_symmetry.space_group_name_H-M   'P 1'
#
loop_
_entity.id
_entity.type
_entity.pdbx_description
1 polymer ?
#
loop_
_entity_poly.entity_id
_entity_poly.type
_entity_poly.pdbx_seq_one_letter_code
_entity_poly.pdbx_strand_id
1 'polypeptide(L)'
;MNRSLRIVLAVTSVFAMPMGLSAQPGGVKSTTRQNFPTDPALSVPALGALVSARTSEMADVIARFASDQQVLQRRYDAPDSPAQRTRTRAFYVSWRARLGELAFDKLSQEAKADYALLENHLRYQLELMDREEIQRTEMLPLLPFADRVLRLQDERRDLKTIDAQASARTLADVTKMVDSLRVLLEPAPARPAGDSANGMPRPARVPAPKVSRTVGNRAADQLDQIRNTVSVWYRYYNGYDPLFSWWVTNPYQKLDEAMRRYATTIRTRIVGIQPAPVVAAGAGAAQAPRNAAAANEPIIGDPIGAEGLAVDLRHAMIPYTADELIAIAEKEYAFSLAEAKKAARELGLGDDWKAAMEKVKNMYVEPGKQP
;
A
#
# COMPACT_ATOMS: atom_id res chain seq x y z
N MET A 1 -1.71 12.00 -3.65
CA MET A 1 -3.07 11.43 -3.75
C MET A 1 -2.97 10.14 -4.55
N ASN A 2 -2.41 9.12 -3.92
CA ASN A 2 -2.30 7.79 -4.54
C ASN A 2 -3.58 7.01 -4.25
N ARG A 3 -4.50 7.04 -5.20
CA ARG A 3 -5.57 6.06 -5.25
C ARG A 3 -5.03 4.83 -5.99
N SER A 4 -4.48 3.89 -5.24
CA SER A 4 -4.35 2.52 -5.72
C SER A 4 -5.75 2.05 -6.11
N LEU A 5 -5.97 1.90 -7.40
CA LEU A 5 -7.20 1.32 -7.94
C LEU A 5 -7.25 -0.15 -7.52
N ARG A 6 -7.80 -0.41 -6.34
CA ARG A 6 -8.16 -1.76 -5.92
C ARG A 6 -9.36 -2.18 -6.74
N ILE A 7 -9.14 -2.96 -7.77
CA ILE A 7 -10.20 -3.69 -8.44
C ILE A 7 -10.69 -4.72 -7.42
N VAL A 8 -11.75 -4.36 -6.69
CA VAL A 8 -12.53 -5.29 -5.89
C VAL A 8 -13.49 -5.97 -6.86
N LEU A 9 -13.23 -7.22 -7.17
CA LEU A 9 -14.26 -8.08 -7.77
C LEU A 9 -15.37 -8.24 -6.74
N ALA A 10 -16.40 -7.39 -6.83
CA ALA A 10 -17.61 -7.54 -6.06
C ALA A 10 -18.47 -8.62 -6.72
N VAL A 11 -18.38 -9.83 -6.22
CA VAL A 11 -19.38 -10.88 -6.49
C VAL A 11 -20.52 -10.63 -5.53
N THR A 12 -21.56 -9.95 -6.00
CA THR A 12 -22.85 -9.84 -5.29
C THR A 12 -23.62 -11.15 -5.45
N SER A 13 -23.50 -12.01 -4.44
CA SER A 13 -24.39 -13.16 -4.30
C SER A 13 -25.57 -12.78 -3.42
N VAL A 14 -26.76 -12.72 -4.03
CA VAL A 14 -28.04 -12.63 -3.32
C VAL A 14 -28.29 -13.96 -2.64
N PHE A 15 -28.23 -14.00 -1.31
CA PHE A 15 -28.68 -15.15 -0.53
C PHE A 15 -30.14 -14.95 -0.10
N ALA A 16 -31.02 -15.77 -0.65
CA ALA A 16 -32.36 -16.01 -0.09
C ALA A 16 -32.22 -17.04 1.03
N MET A 17 -32.58 -16.68 2.25
CA MET A 17 -32.73 -17.61 3.38
C MET A 17 -34.06 -18.31 3.36
N PRO A 18 -34.14 -19.61 3.67
CA PRO A 18 -35.31 -20.19 4.28
C PRO A 18 -35.13 -20.26 5.83
N MET A 19 -36.06 -19.70 6.53
CA MET A 19 -36.23 -19.91 7.98
C MET A 19 -36.63 -21.37 8.30
N GLY A 20 -35.86 -21.99 9.17
CA GLY A 20 -36.22 -23.26 9.81
C GLY A 20 -35.69 -23.28 11.23
N LEU A 21 -36.54 -22.97 12.20
CA LEU A 21 -36.27 -23.11 13.64
C LEU A 21 -36.16 -24.60 14.01
N SER A 22 -35.11 -24.98 14.69
CA SER A 22 -35.10 -26.06 15.67
C SER A 22 -33.96 -25.85 16.64
N ALA A 23 -34.26 -25.45 17.87
CA ALA A 23 -33.32 -25.36 18.96
C ALA A 23 -33.12 -26.74 19.61
N GLN A 24 -31.88 -27.19 19.73
CA GLN A 24 -31.47 -28.18 20.72
C GLN A 24 -30.24 -27.68 21.51
N PRO A 25 -30.23 -27.83 22.85
CA PRO A 25 -29.09 -27.40 23.65
C PRO A 25 -28.06 -28.53 23.67
N GLY A 26 -27.09 -28.44 22.75
CA GLY A 26 -25.90 -29.28 22.75
C GLY A 26 -24.71 -28.48 23.27
N GLY A 27 -24.02 -29.03 24.29
CA GLY A 27 -22.91 -28.39 24.99
C GLY A 27 -21.84 -27.84 24.05
N VAL A 28 -21.41 -26.61 24.35
CA VAL A 28 -20.34 -25.92 23.70
C VAL A 28 -19.05 -26.71 23.94
N LYS A 29 -18.69 -27.59 23.01
CA LYS A 29 -17.33 -28.13 22.93
C LYS A 29 -16.44 -26.93 22.58
N SER A 30 -15.56 -26.57 23.52
CA SER A 30 -14.48 -25.64 23.29
C SER A 30 -13.77 -26.00 21.96
N THR A 31 -14.05 -25.21 20.93
CA THR A 31 -13.32 -25.32 19.67
C THR A 31 -11.88 -24.90 19.97
N THR A 32 -11.01 -25.88 20.06
CA THR A 32 -9.56 -25.70 20.05
C THR A 32 -9.25 -24.68 18.96
N ARG A 33 -8.67 -23.52 19.33
CA ARG A 33 -8.21 -22.52 18.38
C ARG A 33 -7.28 -23.25 17.41
N GLN A 34 -7.74 -23.48 16.19
CA GLN A 34 -6.86 -23.95 15.14
C GLN A 34 -5.84 -22.83 14.87
N ASN A 35 -4.65 -22.98 15.43
CA ASN A 35 -3.54 -22.13 15.06
C ASN A 35 -3.30 -22.31 13.57
N PHE A 36 -3.31 -21.22 12.82
CA PHE A 36 -2.97 -21.23 11.41
C PHE A 36 -1.55 -21.83 11.30
N PRO A 37 -1.33 -22.89 10.49
CA PRO A 37 -0.04 -23.56 10.43
C PRO A 37 1.07 -22.57 10.12
N THR A 38 2.14 -22.63 10.91
CA THR A 38 3.33 -21.80 10.67
C THR A 38 4.13 -22.27 9.46
N ASP A 39 4.00 -23.55 9.11
CA ASP A 39 4.58 -24.12 7.90
C ASP A 39 3.72 -23.72 6.68
N PRO A 40 4.28 -22.98 5.71
CA PRO A 40 3.58 -22.62 4.48
C PRO A 40 3.03 -23.82 3.70
N ALA A 41 3.73 -24.94 3.70
CA ALA A 41 3.31 -26.16 3.01
C ALA A 41 2.04 -26.78 3.62
N LEU A 42 1.84 -26.62 4.92
CA LEU A 42 0.66 -27.10 5.63
C LEU A 42 -0.53 -26.12 5.58
N SER A 43 -0.29 -24.87 5.22
CA SER A 43 -1.36 -23.86 5.14
C SER A 43 -2.13 -23.91 3.81
N VAL A 44 -1.59 -24.55 2.78
CA VAL A 44 -2.26 -24.76 1.50
C VAL A 44 -2.72 -26.22 1.40
N PRO A 45 -4.03 -26.50 1.31
CA PRO A 45 -4.53 -27.87 1.20
C PRO A 45 -4.16 -28.50 -0.15
N ALA A 46 -4.29 -29.81 -0.25
CA ALA A 46 -4.20 -30.52 -1.52
C ALA A 46 -5.37 -30.07 -2.41
N LEU A 47 -5.11 -29.25 -3.43
CA LEU A 47 -6.16 -28.59 -4.23
C LEU A 47 -7.00 -29.56 -5.01
N GLY A 48 -6.46 -30.74 -5.39
CA GLY A 48 -7.21 -31.78 -6.06
C GLY A 48 -8.46 -32.27 -5.30
N ALA A 49 -8.46 -32.17 -3.96
CA ALA A 49 -9.63 -32.51 -3.13
C ALA A 49 -10.73 -31.44 -3.15
N LEU A 50 -10.42 -30.24 -3.63
CA LEU A 50 -11.36 -29.11 -3.71
C LEU A 50 -11.98 -28.96 -5.12
N VAL A 51 -11.51 -29.71 -6.10
CA VAL A 51 -12.09 -29.70 -7.45
C VAL A 51 -13.50 -30.28 -7.41
N SER A 52 -14.50 -29.51 -7.74
CA SER A 52 -15.91 -29.87 -7.70
C SER A 52 -16.55 -29.96 -9.08
N ALA A 53 -17.63 -30.75 -9.21
CA ALA A 53 -18.38 -30.93 -10.46
C ALA A 53 -19.49 -29.86 -10.68
N ARG A 54 -19.30 -28.63 -10.21
CA ARG A 54 -20.24 -27.53 -10.43
C ARG A 54 -20.04 -26.91 -11.82
N THR A 55 -20.48 -25.67 -12.03
CA THR A 55 -20.28 -24.92 -13.30
C THR A 55 -18.81 -24.80 -13.66
N SER A 56 -17.93 -24.64 -12.65
CA SER A 56 -16.48 -24.73 -12.79
C SER A 56 -15.97 -25.62 -11.67
N GLU A 57 -15.13 -26.60 -11.97
CA GLU A 57 -14.45 -27.43 -10.99
C GLU A 57 -13.50 -26.62 -10.08
N MET A 58 -13.10 -25.43 -10.53
CA MET A 58 -12.22 -24.52 -9.79
C MET A 58 -12.97 -23.64 -8.77
N ALA A 59 -14.30 -23.66 -8.73
CA ALA A 59 -15.07 -22.75 -7.88
C ALA A 59 -14.69 -22.86 -6.40
N ASP A 60 -14.60 -24.08 -5.85
CA ASP A 60 -14.23 -24.32 -4.44
C ASP A 60 -12.75 -24.01 -4.17
N VAL A 61 -11.88 -24.21 -5.17
CA VAL A 61 -10.44 -23.83 -5.10
C VAL A 61 -10.30 -22.33 -4.94
N ILE A 62 -11.02 -21.55 -5.78
CA ILE A 62 -10.99 -20.08 -5.74
C ILE A 62 -11.58 -19.54 -4.44
N ALA A 63 -12.71 -20.09 -4.00
CA ALA A 63 -13.34 -19.72 -2.73
C ALA A 63 -12.40 -19.98 -1.55
N ARG A 64 -11.69 -21.11 -1.56
CA ARG A 64 -10.70 -21.44 -0.54
C ARG A 64 -9.50 -20.50 -0.59
N PHE A 65 -8.96 -20.21 -1.79
CA PHE A 65 -7.89 -19.23 -1.95
C PHE A 65 -8.26 -17.87 -1.36
N ALA A 66 -9.43 -17.35 -1.72
CA ALA A 66 -9.90 -16.05 -1.25
C ALA A 66 -10.07 -16.03 0.29
N SER A 67 -10.63 -17.10 0.86
CA SER A 67 -10.76 -17.24 2.32
C SER A 67 -9.39 -17.26 3.02
N ASP A 68 -8.47 -18.07 2.53
CA ASP A 68 -7.14 -18.20 3.13
C ASP A 68 -6.34 -16.89 3.01
N GLN A 69 -6.44 -16.19 1.89
CA GLN A 69 -5.83 -14.87 1.69
C GLN A 69 -6.36 -13.85 2.70
N GLN A 70 -7.69 -13.82 2.95
CA GLN A 70 -8.27 -12.92 3.95
C GLN A 70 -7.82 -13.26 5.37
N VAL A 71 -7.70 -14.55 5.70
CA VAL A 71 -7.19 -14.99 7.00
C VAL A 71 -5.74 -14.56 7.18
N LEU A 72 -4.91 -14.75 6.14
CA LEU A 72 -3.52 -14.32 6.15
C LEU A 72 -3.38 -12.81 6.37
N GLN A 73 -4.14 -11.99 5.63
CA GLN A 73 -4.12 -10.53 5.74
C GLN A 73 -4.55 -10.06 7.14
N ARG A 74 -5.55 -10.72 7.74
CA ARG A 74 -5.98 -10.39 9.12
C ARG A 74 -4.96 -10.80 10.17
N ARG A 75 -4.23 -11.90 9.92
CA ARG A 75 -3.21 -12.41 10.83
C ARG A 75 -1.94 -11.58 10.79
N TYR A 76 -1.51 -11.16 9.62
CA TYR A 76 -0.29 -10.36 9.37
C TYR A 76 -0.67 -8.95 8.95
N ASP A 77 -1.20 -8.18 9.89
CA ASP A 77 -1.79 -6.86 9.70
C ASP A 77 -0.80 -5.69 9.79
N ALA A 78 0.48 -5.97 10.04
CA ALA A 78 1.54 -4.97 10.00
C ALA A 78 2.09 -4.86 8.57
N PRO A 79 1.72 -3.83 7.80
CA PRO A 79 2.20 -3.68 6.44
C PRO A 79 3.73 -3.64 6.41
N ASP A 80 4.32 -4.36 5.47
CA ASP A 80 5.77 -4.44 5.25
C ASP A 80 6.60 -4.95 6.43
N SER A 81 5.97 -5.62 7.41
CA SER A 81 6.72 -6.30 8.47
C SER A 81 7.45 -7.54 7.95
N PRO A 82 8.57 -7.95 8.60
CA PRO A 82 9.29 -9.15 8.21
C PRO A 82 8.41 -10.41 8.15
N ALA A 83 7.52 -10.59 9.12
CA ALA A 83 6.62 -11.72 9.16
C ALA A 83 5.59 -11.67 8.04
N GLN A 84 5.00 -10.50 7.80
CA GLN A 84 4.02 -10.30 6.72
C GLN A 84 4.64 -10.59 5.35
N ARG A 85 5.80 -10.01 5.02
CA ARG A 85 6.49 -10.25 3.75
C ARG A 85 6.79 -11.74 3.53
N THR A 86 7.42 -12.37 4.54
CA THR A 86 7.81 -13.79 4.45
C THR A 86 6.61 -14.71 4.27
N ARG A 87 5.56 -14.50 5.07
CA ARG A 87 4.38 -15.36 5.05
C ARG A 87 3.52 -15.15 3.81
N THR A 88 3.38 -13.91 3.34
CA THR A 88 2.63 -13.62 2.12
C THR A 88 3.32 -14.22 0.89
N ARG A 89 4.65 -14.08 0.78
CA ARG A 89 5.40 -14.72 -0.31
C ARG A 89 5.25 -16.24 -0.26
N ALA A 90 5.45 -16.84 0.90
CA ALA A 90 5.31 -18.28 1.06
C ALA A 90 3.90 -18.79 0.70
N PHE A 91 2.86 -18.01 1.04
CA PHE A 91 1.48 -18.30 0.67
C PHE A 91 1.30 -18.36 -0.85
N TYR A 92 1.71 -17.32 -1.59
CA TYR A 92 1.56 -17.32 -3.05
C TYR A 92 2.41 -18.38 -3.74
N VAL A 93 3.64 -18.62 -3.29
CA VAL A 93 4.51 -19.68 -3.82
C VAL A 93 3.86 -21.05 -3.62
N SER A 94 3.35 -21.33 -2.42
CA SER A 94 2.72 -22.62 -2.09
C SER A 94 1.42 -22.83 -2.88
N TRP A 95 0.58 -21.80 -2.99
CA TRP A 95 -0.65 -21.87 -3.80
C TRP A 95 -0.34 -22.11 -5.27
N ARG A 96 0.66 -21.45 -5.82
CA ARG A 96 1.07 -21.64 -7.21
C ARG A 96 1.63 -23.05 -7.46
N ALA A 97 2.44 -23.56 -6.54
CA ALA A 97 2.95 -24.93 -6.63
C ALA A 97 1.80 -25.96 -6.63
N ARG A 98 0.85 -25.82 -5.68
CA ARG A 98 -0.32 -26.72 -5.60
C ARG A 98 -1.26 -26.61 -6.78
N LEU A 99 -1.43 -25.41 -7.34
CA LEU A 99 -2.21 -25.21 -8.55
C LEU A 99 -1.61 -25.98 -9.72
N GLY A 100 -0.28 -25.98 -9.86
CA GLY A 100 0.44 -26.72 -10.90
C GLY A 100 0.33 -28.26 -10.81
N GLU A 101 -0.12 -28.82 -9.67
CA GLU A 101 -0.37 -30.25 -9.51
C GLU A 101 -1.70 -30.69 -10.13
N LEU A 102 -2.59 -29.76 -10.48
CA LEU A 102 -3.89 -30.09 -11.10
C LEU A 102 -3.71 -30.56 -12.54
N ALA A 103 -4.48 -31.57 -12.94
CA ALA A 103 -4.50 -32.08 -14.31
C ALA A 103 -5.27 -31.13 -15.22
N PHE A 104 -4.64 -30.04 -15.65
CA PHE A 104 -5.24 -28.96 -16.43
C PHE A 104 -6.03 -29.45 -17.64
N ASP A 105 -5.51 -30.44 -18.40
CA ASP A 105 -6.15 -30.96 -19.62
C ASP A 105 -7.50 -31.64 -19.34
N LYS A 106 -7.71 -32.12 -18.11
CA LYS A 106 -8.95 -32.78 -17.70
C LYS A 106 -10.04 -31.84 -17.21
N LEU A 107 -9.73 -30.56 -17.04
CA LEU A 107 -10.68 -29.54 -16.58
C LEU A 107 -11.64 -29.17 -17.71
N SER A 108 -12.86 -28.75 -17.34
CA SER A 108 -13.82 -28.13 -18.28
C SER A 108 -13.25 -26.83 -18.84
N GLN A 109 -13.90 -26.27 -19.87
CA GLN A 109 -13.45 -25.00 -20.46
C GLN A 109 -13.53 -23.85 -19.48
N GLU A 110 -14.58 -23.78 -18.67
CA GLU A 110 -14.75 -22.79 -17.61
C GLU A 110 -13.65 -22.93 -16.55
N ALA A 111 -13.38 -24.15 -16.09
CA ALA A 111 -12.35 -24.38 -15.10
C ALA A 111 -10.92 -24.10 -15.62
N LYS A 112 -10.66 -24.30 -16.92
CA LYS A 112 -9.40 -23.90 -17.56
C LYS A 112 -9.23 -22.37 -17.55
N ALA A 113 -10.30 -21.63 -17.81
CA ALA A 113 -10.27 -20.18 -17.72
C ALA A 113 -10.00 -19.70 -16.28
N ASP A 114 -10.71 -20.27 -15.31
CA ASP A 114 -10.51 -19.99 -13.87
C ASP A 114 -9.09 -20.35 -13.40
N TYR A 115 -8.56 -21.48 -13.84
CA TYR A 115 -7.17 -21.88 -13.58
C TYR A 115 -6.18 -20.85 -14.12
N ALA A 116 -6.36 -20.43 -15.39
CA ALA A 116 -5.48 -19.45 -16.02
C ALA A 116 -5.53 -18.08 -15.30
N LEU A 117 -6.73 -17.65 -14.87
CA LEU A 117 -6.91 -16.43 -14.11
C LEU A 117 -6.24 -16.49 -12.73
N LEU A 118 -6.41 -17.59 -12.01
CA LEU A 118 -5.77 -17.77 -10.70
C LEU A 118 -4.25 -17.87 -10.83
N GLU A 119 -3.72 -18.62 -11.80
CA GLU A 119 -2.27 -18.71 -12.06
C GLU A 119 -1.69 -17.34 -12.41
N ASN A 120 -2.35 -16.60 -13.29
CA ASN A 120 -1.96 -15.24 -13.65
C ASN A 120 -1.95 -14.30 -12.43
N HIS A 121 -2.97 -14.40 -11.57
CA HIS A 121 -3.02 -13.63 -10.33
C HIS A 121 -1.87 -13.97 -9.37
N LEU A 122 -1.62 -15.27 -9.14
CA LEU A 122 -0.54 -15.72 -8.25
C LEU A 122 0.84 -15.28 -8.75
N ARG A 123 1.10 -15.41 -10.06
CA ARG A 123 2.33 -14.91 -10.67
C ARG A 123 2.49 -13.41 -10.51
N TYR A 124 1.43 -12.65 -10.79
CA TYR A 124 1.45 -11.20 -10.65
C TYR A 124 1.74 -10.75 -9.22
N GLN A 125 1.14 -11.40 -8.21
CA GLN A 125 1.40 -11.08 -6.81
C GLN A 125 2.87 -11.30 -6.44
N LEU A 126 3.50 -12.35 -6.95
CA LEU A 126 4.93 -12.61 -6.71
C LEU A 126 5.81 -11.55 -7.40
N GLU A 127 5.50 -11.18 -8.65
CA GLU A 127 6.22 -10.13 -9.38
C GLU A 127 6.07 -8.74 -8.71
N LEU A 128 4.88 -8.44 -8.14
CA LEU A 128 4.67 -7.24 -7.31
C LEU A 128 5.55 -7.25 -6.07
N MET A 129 5.61 -8.38 -5.36
CA MET A 129 6.44 -8.51 -4.17
C MET A 129 7.94 -8.38 -4.47
N ASP A 130 8.39 -8.82 -5.64
CA ASP A 130 9.77 -8.62 -6.10
C ASP A 130 10.07 -7.13 -6.32
N ARG A 131 9.15 -6.40 -6.93
CA ARG A 131 9.23 -4.95 -7.11
C ARG A 131 9.23 -4.21 -5.76
N GLU A 132 8.34 -4.57 -4.85
CA GLU A 132 8.28 -4.00 -3.50
C GLU A 132 9.57 -4.24 -2.72
N GLU A 133 10.22 -5.40 -2.88
CA GLU A 133 11.50 -5.69 -2.24
C GLU A 133 12.64 -4.80 -2.77
N ILE A 134 12.67 -4.55 -4.09
CA ILE A 134 13.60 -3.58 -4.69
C ILE A 134 13.36 -2.20 -4.11
N GLN A 135 12.10 -1.74 -4.09
CA GLN A 135 11.73 -0.44 -3.54
C GLN A 135 12.07 -0.30 -2.06
N ARG A 136 11.87 -1.37 -1.29
CA ARG A 136 12.26 -1.42 0.13
C ARG A 136 13.78 -1.27 0.30
N THR A 137 14.55 -1.97 -0.54
CA THR A 137 16.02 -1.89 -0.52
C THR A 137 16.51 -0.48 -0.84
N GLU A 138 15.88 0.22 -1.78
CA GLU A 138 16.18 1.62 -2.08
C GLU A 138 15.91 2.56 -0.90
N MET A 139 14.91 2.25 -0.07
CA MET A 139 14.57 3.05 1.12
C MET A 139 15.42 2.73 2.35
N LEU A 140 16.13 1.59 2.40
CA LEU A 140 16.93 1.17 3.56
C LEU A 140 17.88 2.25 4.11
N PRO A 141 18.58 3.06 3.27
CA PRO A 141 19.44 4.12 3.79
C PRO A 141 18.71 5.17 4.64
N LEU A 142 17.40 5.34 4.42
CA LEU A 142 16.55 6.26 5.18
C LEU A 142 15.80 5.55 6.32
N LEU A 143 15.50 4.27 6.18
CA LEU A 143 14.66 3.51 7.12
C LEU A 143 15.34 2.23 7.66
N PRO A 144 16.61 2.26 8.11
CA PRO A 144 17.31 1.05 8.54
C PRO A 144 16.73 0.43 9.81
N PHE A 145 15.89 1.16 10.54
CA PHE A 145 15.23 0.74 11.77
C PHE A 145 13.86 0.08 11.56
N ALA A 146 13.31 0.12 10.33
CA ALA A 146 11.93 -0.27 10.03
C ALA A 146 11.60 -1.67 10.54
N ASP A 147 12.37 -2.68 10.17
CA ASP A 147 12.16 -4.07 10.57
C ASP A 147 12.20 -4.26 12.09
N ARG A 148 13.07 -3.52 12.78
CA ARG A 148 13.20 -3.62 14.24
C ARG A 148 11.93 -3.19 14.98
N VAL A 149 11.30 -2.14 14.48
CA VAL A 149 10.08 -1.58 15.07
C VAL A 149 8.84 -2.40 14.69
N LEU A 150 8.76 -2.83 13.42
CA LEU A 150 7.64 -3.62 12.93
C LEU A 150 7.54 -5.00 13.59
N ARG A 151 8.68 -5.58 14.00
CA ARG A 151 8.69 -6.85 14.77
C ARG A 151 7.92 -6.79 16.08
N LEU A 152 7.79 -5.63 16.71
CA LEU A 152 6.97 -5.49 17.92
C LEU A 152 5.50 -5.86 17.66
N GLN A 153 4.98 -5.47 16.50
CA GLN A 153 3.62 -5.83 16.09
C GLN A 153 3.54 -7.32 15.69
N ASP A 154 4.55 -7.85 15.00
CA ASP A 154 4.63 -9.27 14.67
C ASP A 154 4.60 -10.12 15.93
N GLU A 155 5.40 -9.78 16.94
CA GLU A 155 5.47 -10.49 18.23
C GLU A 155 4.14 -10.43 18.99
N ARG A 156 3.45 -9.28 18.97
CA ARG A 156 2.09 -9.17 19.51
C ARG A 156 1.14 -10.15 18.81
N ARG A 157 1.23 -10.21 17.49
CA ARG A 157 0.39 -11.12 16.69
C ARG A 157 0.73 -12.60 16.92
N ASP A 158 1.97 -12.89 17.26
CA ASP A 158 2.42 -14.23 17.67
C ASP A 158 2.05 -14.56 19.12
N LEU A 159 1.35 -13.67 19.82
CA LEU A 159 0.94 -13.82 21.22
C LEU A 159 2.15 -14.06 22.16
N LYS A 160 3.31 -13.53 21.82
CA LYS A 160 4.46 -13.56 22.69
C LYS A 160 4.22 -12.70 23.93
N THR A 161 4.70 -13.15 25.07
CA THR A 161 4.65 -12.36 26.30
C THR A 161 5.42 -11.07 26.09
N ILE A 162 4.78 -9.95 26.43
CA ILE A 162 5.40 -8.62 26.29
C ILE A 162 6.47 -8.42 27.37
N ASP A 163 7.66 -8.01 26.97
CA ASP A 163 8.66 -7.43 27.84
C ASP A 163 8.64 -5.90 27.68
N ALA A 164 8.00 -5.24 28.63
CA ALA A 164 7.83 -3.79 28.61
C ALA A 164 9.16 -3.02 28.65
N GLN A 165 10.15 -3.50 29.42
CA GLN A 165 11.46 -2.86 29.49
C GLN A 165 12.25 -3.01 28.20
N ALA A 166 12.27 -4.23 27.61
CA ALA A 166 12.95 -4.46 26.34
C ALA A 166 12.29 -3.66 25.21
N SER A 167 10.95 -3.58 25.22
CA SER A 167 10.18 -2.76 24.28
C SER A 167 10.54 -1.27 24.41
N ALA A 168 10.57 -0.74 25.62
CA ALA A 168 10.95 0.64 25.89
C ALA A 168 12.38 0.96 25.42
N ARG A 169 13.34 0.05 25.67
CA ARG A 169 14.72 0.16 25.16
C ARG A 169 14.75 0.18 23.63
N THR A 170 14.01 -0.72 22.99
CA THR A 170 13.92 -0.76 21.53
C THR A 170 13.43 0.56 20.97
N LEU A 171 12.34 1.13 21.53
CA LEU A 171 11.81 2.42 21.07
C LEU A 171 12.81 3.57 21.31
N ALA A 172 13.49 3.59 22.46
CA ALA A 172 14.48 4.60 22.76
C ALA A 172 15.71 4.55 21.82
N ASP A 173 16.18 3.34 21.48
CA ASP A 173 17.29 3.15 20.54
C ASP A 173 16.90 3.56 19.13
N VAL A 174 15.69 3.20 18.71
CA VAL A 174 15.17 3.63 17.39
C VAL A 174 14.99 5.15 17.35
N THR A 175 14.54 5.78 18.43
CA THR A 175 14.46 7.26 18.53
C THR A 175 15.82 7.90 18.27
N LYS A 176 16.89 7.42 18.94
CA LYS A 176 18.26 7.93 18.72
C LYS A 176 18.70 7.77 17.27
N MET A 177 18.39 6.62 16.65
CA MET A 177 18.74 6.36 15.26
C MET A 177 17.99 7.32 14.32
N VAL A 178 16.69 7.51 14.51
CA VAL A 178 15.86 8.45 13.75
C VAL A 178 16.38 9.89 13.87
N ASP A 179 16.69 10.33 15.08
CA ASP A 179 17.24 11.67 15.30
C ASP A 179 18.62 11.84 14.65
N SER A 180 19.47 10.81 14.69
CA SER A 180 20.77 10.83 14.00
C SER A 180 20.60 10.95 12.49
N LEU A 181 19.70 10.17 11.89
CA LEU A 181 19.39 10.26 10.46
C LEU A 181 18.81 11.62 10.08
N ARG A 182 17.93 12.18 10.90
CA ARG A 182 17.38 13.52 10.70
C ARG A 182 18.47 14.58 10.67
N VAL A 183 19.39 14.55 11.64
CA VAL A 183 20.52 15.49 11.71
C VAL A 183 21.43 15.39 10.48
N LEU A 184 21.62 14.17 9.92
CA LEU A 184 22.40 14.01 8.68
C LEU A 184 21.77 14.72 7.48
N LEU A 185 20.44 14.83 7.42
CA LEU A 185 19.72 15.51 6.36
C LEU A 185 19.66 17.03 6.53
N GLU A 186 19.92 17.55 7.72
CA GLU A 186 19.92 18.99 7.98
C GLU A 186 21.21 19.64 7.49
N PRO A 187 21.17 20.91 7.04
CA PRO A 187 22.37 21.63 6.67
C PRO A 187 23.32 21.73 7.88
N ALA A 188 24.61 21.71 7.61
CA ALA A 188 25.57 21.94 8.68
C ALA A 188 25.31 23.31 9.33
N PRO A 189 25.33 23.42 10.66
CA PRO A 189 25.16 24.71 11.33
C PRO A 189 26.17 25.72 10.82
N ALA A 190 25.71 26.92 10.51
CA ALA A 190 26.56 28.02 10.09
C ALA A 190 27.64 28.27 11.16
N ARG A 191 28.87 28.56 10.74
CA ARG A 191 29.95 28.93 11.66
C ARG A 191 29.60 30.29 12.26
N PRO A 192 29.64 30.48 13.59
CA PRO A 192 29.55 31.84 14.14
C PRO A 192 30.67 32.70 13.52
N ALA A 193 30.32 33.87 13.03
CA ALA A 193 31.30 34.84 12.57
C ALA A 193 32.14 35.28 13.77
N GLY A 194 33.34 34.73 13.91
CA GLY A 194 34.25 35.03 15.02
C GLY A 194 35.14 33.89 15.52
N ASP A 195 34.85 32.66 15.15
CA ASP A 195 35.60 31.49 15.64
C ASP A 195 36.75 31.12 14.65
N SER A 196 37.69 32.05 14.48
CA SER A 196 38.85 31.87 13.60
C SER A 196 40.12 31.43 14.32
N ALA A 197 40.05 30.97 15.54
CA ALA A 197 41.27 30.71 16.32
C ALA A 197 41.19 29.40 17.11
N ASN A 198 41.20 28.29 16.48
CA ASN A 198 41.87 27.07 16.92
C ASN A 198 41.76 26.02 15.84
N GLY A 199 42.87 25.78 15.16
CA GLY A 199 42.97 24.87 13.98
C GLY A 199 42.68 23.40 14.27
N MET A 200 41.68 23.06 15.05
CA MET A 200 41.19 21.70 15.20
C MET A 200 40.38 21.31 13.96
N PRO A 201 40.78 20.27 13.24
CA PRO A 201 40.00 19.76 12.14
C PRO A 201 38.60 19.33 12.67
N ARG A 202 37.54 19.86 12.07
CA ARG A 202 36.18 19.41 12.36
C ARG A 202 36.10 17.91 12.05
N PRO A 203 35.58 17.08 12.94
CA PRO A 203 35.38 15.66 12.63
C PRO A 203 34.57 15.53 11.33
N ALA A 204 35.04 14.70 10.41
CA ALA A 204 34.40 14.48 9.12
C ALA A 204 32.92 14.08 9.35
N ARG A 205 32.02 14.90 8.84
CA ARG A 205 30.58 14.60 8.92
C ARG A 205 30.29 13.39 8.04
N VAL A 206 29.58 12.40 8.57
CA VAL A 206 29.02 11.30 7.77
C VAL A 206 28.13 11.91 6.67
N PRO A 207 28.36 11.57 5.39
CA PRO A 207 27.55 12.12 4.31
C PRO A 207 26.09 11.68 4.45
N ALA A 208 25.17 12.58 4.12
CA ALA A 208 23.75 12.25 4.06
C ALA A 208 23.50 11.17 2.97
N PRO A 209 22.54 10.26 3.18
CA PRO A 209 22.14 9.31 2.16
C PRO A 209 21.74 10.01 0.86
N LYS A 210 22.35 9.60 -0.26
CA LYS A 210 21.98 10.11 -1.59
C LYS A 210 20.90 9.24 -2.17
N VAL A 211 19.66 9.73 -2.16
CA VAL A 211 18.49 9.06 -2.73
C VAL A 211 17.75 10.00 -3.66
N SER A 212 16.98 9.46 -4.60
CA SER A 212 16.12 10.25 -5.47
C SER A 212 14.95 10.87 -4.71
N ARG A 213 14.31 11.89 -5.30
CA ARG A 213 13.08 12.48 -4.74
C ARG A 213 11.96 11.45 -4.60
N THR A 214 11.81 10.58 -5.58
CA THR A 214 10.86 9.47 -5.59
C THR A 214 11.07 8.54 -4.41
N VAL A 215 12.32 8.07 -4.20
CA VAL A 215 12.67 7.21 -3.05
C VAL A 215 12.46 7.94 -1.73
N GLY A 216 12.80 9.22 -1.65
CA GLY A 216 12.53 10.06 -0.48
C GLY A 216 11.04 10.15 -0.16
N ASN A 217 10.21 10.41 -1.18
CA ASN A 217 8.75 10.48 -0.98
C ASN A 217 8.17 9.14 -0.50
N ARG A 218 8.56 8.04 -1.16
CA ARG A 218 8.17 6.69 -0.77
C ARG A 218 8.59 6.36 0.66
N ALA A 219 9.83 6.72 1.04
CA ALA A 219 10.33 6.52 2.40
C ALA A 219 9.55 7.34 3.45
N ALA A 220 9.14 8.57 3.13
CA ALA A 220 8.33 9.39 4.03
C ALA A 220 6.93 8.80 4.22
N ASP A 221 6.31 8.28 3.16
CA ASP A 221 5.00 7.63 3.23
C ASP A 221 5.09 6.30 3.99
N GLN A 222 6.14 5.52 3.76
CA GLN A 222 6.42 4.29 4.52
C GLN A 222 6.64 4.58 6.01
N LEU A 223 7.33 5.67 6.35
CA LEU A 223 7.54 6.08 7.73
C LEU A 223 6.22 6.41 8.44
N ASP A 224 5.27 7.04 7.75
CA ASP A 224 3.93 7.27 8.30
C ASP A 224 3.15 5.96 8.51
N GLN A 225 3.30 4.98 7.64
CA GLN A 225 2.73 3.64 7.84
C GLN A 225 3.35 2.92 9.05
N ILE A 226 4.67 2.99 9.21
CA ILE A 226 5.39 2.45 10.38
C ILE A 226 4.86 3.11 11.66
N ARG A 227 4.74 4.44 11.70
CA ARG A 227 4.18 5.18 12.83
C ARG A 227 2.78 4.68 13.19
N ASN A 228 1.92 4.50 12.19
CA ASN A 228 0.58 3.96 12.42
C ASN A 228 0.62 2.55 13.01
N THR A 229 1.47 1.66 12.50
CA THR A 229 1.64 0.30 13.02
C THR A 229 2.10 0.31 14.48
N VAL A 230 3.08 1.15 14.82
CA VAL A 230 3.56 1.31 16.21
C VAL A 230 2.46 1.88 17.11
N SER A 231 1.67 2.82 16.61
CA SER A 231 0.52 3.37 17.34
C SER A 231 -0.54 2.30 17.64
N VAL A 232 -0.84 1.42 16.67
CA VAL A 232 -1.76 0.29 16.87
C VAL A 232 -1.22 -0.68 17.93
N TRP A 233 0.08 -1.02 17.84
CA TRP A 233 0.75 -1.85 18.83
C TRP A 233 0.72 -1.23 20.24
N TYR A 234 1.08 0.06 20.37
CA TYR A 234 1.07 0.77 21.64
C TYR A 234 -0.32 0.82 22.26
N ARG A 235 -1.34 1.19 21.49
CA ARG A 235 -2.72 1.30 21.99
C ARG A 235 -3.32 -0.05 22.44
N TYR A 236 -2.80 -1.15 21.93
CA TYR A 236 -3.27 -2.47 22.34
C TYR A 236 -2.94 -2.81 23.79
N TYR A 237 -1.76 -2.41 24.27
CA TYR A 237 -1.30 -2.68 25.64
C TYR A 237 -1.55 -1.53 26.60
N ASN A 238 -1.53 -0.29 26.09
CA ASN A 238 -1.64 0.90 26.91
C ASN A 238 -3.02 0.98 27.61
N GLY A 239 -3.00 1.14 28.93
CA GLY A 239 -4.19 1.18 29.77
C GLY A 239 -4.71 -0.20 30.20
N TYR A 240 -4.27 -1.28 29.54
CA TYR A 240 -4.58 -2.66 29.93
C TYR A 240 -3.48 -3.27 30.83
N ASP A 241 -2.21 -3.03 30.47
CA ASP A 241 -1.04 -3.48 31.24
C ASP A 241 -0.38 -2.27 31.91
N PRO A 242 -0.45 -2.14 33.27
CA PRO A 242 0.14 -1.02 33.98
C PRO A 242 1.68 -0.94 33.87
N LEU A 243 2.37 -2.09 33.85
CA LEU A 243 3.83 -2.12 33.69
C LEU A 243 4.22 -1.69 32.28
N PHE A 244 3.49 -2.12 31.29
CA PHE A 244 3.70 -1.65 29.92
C PHE A 244 3.51 -0.13 29.83
N SER A 245 2.39 0.38 30.34
CA SER A 245 2.11 1.82 30.32
C SER A 245 3.18 2.62 31.04
N TRP A 246 3.67 2.14 32.19
CA TRP A 246 4.75 2.77 32.94
C TRP A 246 6.05 2.87 32.12
N TRP A 247 6.50 1.77 31.51
CA TRP A 247 7.79 1.73 30.80
C TRP A 247 7.73 2.34 29.41
N VAL A 248 6.64 2.17 28.67
CA VAL A 248 6.60 2.37 27.22
C VAL A 248 6.00 3.72 26.82
N THR A 249 5.14 4.35 27.63
CA THR A 249 4.45 5.58 27.24
C THR A 249 5.40 6.70 26.81
N ASN A 250 6.39 7.03 27.61
CA ASN A 250 7.34 8.10 27.30
C ASN A 250 8.24 7.76 26.09
N PRO A 251 8.90 6.58 26.01
CA PRO A 251 9.63 6.18 24.80
C PRO A 251 8.78 6.19 23.54
N TYR A 252 7.50 5.75 23.60
CA TYR A 252 6.60 5.78 22.47
C TYR A 252 6.32 7.21 21.98
N GLN A 253 5.97 8.11 22.87
CA GLN A 253 5.71 9.52 22.54
C GLN A 253 6.91 10.19 21.87
N LYS A 254 8.12 9.94 22.42
CA LYS A 254 9.38 10.46 21.85
C LYS A 254 9.64 9.89 20.46
N LEU A 255 9.42 8.60 20.27
CA LEU A 255 9.59 7.95 18.97
C LEU A 255 8.60 8.49 17.92
N ASP A 256 7.31 8.59 18.28
CA ASP A 256 6.29 9.11 17.38
C ASP A 256 6.61 10.53 16.91
N GLU A 257 7.03 11.38 17.83
CA GLU A 257 7.42 12.74 17.50
C GLU A 257 8.71 12.79 16.66
N ALA A 258 9.72 11.97 16.99
CA ALA A 258 10.95 11.89 16.20
C ALA A 258 10.67 11.43 14.78
N MET A 259 9.87 10.39 14.59
CA MET A 259 9.48 9.90 13.26
C MET A 259 8.67 10.96 12.48
N ARG A 260 7.75 11.67 13.12
CA ARG A 260 6.99 12.75 12.49
C ARG A 260 7.91 13.86 11.99
N ARG A 261 8.85 14.32 12.85
CA ARG A 261 9.85 15.33 12.45
C ARG A 261 10.75 14.82 11.32
N TYR A 262 11.15 13.57 11.37
CA TYR A 262 11.98 12.96 10.34
C TYR A 262 11.24 12.86 9.00
N ALA A 263 9.98 12.44 8.97
CA ALA A 263 9.16 12.43 7.75
C ALA A 263 9.06 13.84 7.14
N THR A 264 8.84 14.87 7.97
CA THR A 264 8.84 16.26 7.52
C THR A 264 10.21 16.65 6.94
N THR A 265 11.32 16.26 7.60
CA THR A 265 12.66 16.56 7.10
C THR A 265 12.94 15.87 5.77
N ILE A 266 12.55 14.59 5.59
CA ILE A 266 12.66 13.89 4.30
C ILE A 266 11.88 14.65 3.22
N ARG A 267 10.61 14.98 3.47
CA ARG A 267 9.75 15.70 2.51
C ARG A 267 10.34 17.05 2.12
N THR A 268 10.88 17.80 3.08
CA THR A 268 11.42 19.14 2.79
C THR A 268 12.80 19.11 2.17
N ARG A 269 13.71 18.24 2.63
CA ARG A 269 15.13 18.25 2.25
C ARG A 269 15.46 17.37 1.06
N ILE A 270 14.77 16.24 0.91
CA ILE A 270 15.00 15.30 -0.20
C ILE A 270 13.98 15.55 -1.30
N VAL A 271 12.71 15.60 -0.93
CA VAL A 271 11.61 15.68 -1.90
C VAL A 271 11.41 17.11 -2.42
N GLY A 272 11.64 18.12 -1.56
CA GLY A 272 11.51 19.53 -1.91
C GLY A 272 10.07 20.07 -1.74
N ILE A 273 9.21 19.35 -1.01
CA ILE A 273 7.86 19.82 -0.66
C ILE A 273 7.96 20.75 0.53
N GLN A 274 7.48 21.98 0.39
CA GLN A 274 7.40 22.93 1.50
C GLN A 274 6.22 22.57 2.43
N PRO A 275 6.39 22.60 3.76
CA PRO A 275 5.27 22.42 4.66
C PRO A 275 4.25 23.54 4.41
N ALA A 276 2.98 23.17 4.32
CA ALA A 276 1.92 24.18 4.24
C ALA A 276 2.04 25.14 5.44
N PRO A 277 1.92 26.47 5.23
CA PRO A 277 1.96 27.41 6.33
C PRO A 277 0.85 27.04 7.32
N VAL A 278 1.22 26.90 8.60
CA VAL A 278 0.26 26.69 9.69
C VAL A 278 -0.53 28.01 9.79
N VAL A 279 -1.68 28.06 9.15
CA VAL A 279 -2.63 29.16 9.35
C VAL A 279 -3.14 28.97 10.78
N ALA A 280 -2.75 29.86 11.69
CA ALA A 280 -3.24 29.87 13.05
C ALA A 280 -4.79 29.85 13.00
N ALA A 281 -5.39 28.87 13.68
CA ALA A 281 -6.83 28.77 13.79
C ALA A 281 -7.36 29.95 14.60
N GLY A 282 -7.71 31.04 13.92
CA GLY A 282 -8.27 32.25 14.50
C GLY A 282 -8.92 33.08 13.42
N ALA A 283 -10.24 33.14 13.48
CA ALA A 283 -11.16 34.02 12.72
C ALA A 283 -11.36 33.69 11.24
N GLY A 284 -12.52 33.11 10.93
CA GLY A 284 -13.23 33.33 9.63
C GLY A 284 -12.50 32.78 8.40
N ALA A 285 -12.03 31.56 8.41
CA ALA A 285 -11.48 30.94 7.23
C ALA A 285 -12.60 30.59 6.23
N ALA A 286 -12.95 31.53 5.40
CA ALA A 286 -13.44 31.22 4.07
C ALA A 286 -12.40 30.25 3.46
N GLN A 287 -12.85 29.08 3.02
CA GLN A 287 -12.02 28.06 2.40
C GLN A 287 -11.22 28.68 1.25
N ALA A 288 -9.95 29.01 1.50
CA ALA A 288 -9.05 29.31 0.41
C ALA A 288 -9.04 28.10 -0.53
N PRO A 289 -9.21 28.30 -1.85
CA PRO A 289 -9.28 27.19 -2.78
C PRO A 289 -7.99 26.36 -2.65
N ARG A 290 -8.13 25.09 -2.31
CA ARG A 290 -7.02 24.13 -2.19
C ARG A 290 -6.14 24.03 -3.44
N ASN A 291 -6.58 24.64 -4.53
CA ASN A 291 -5.90 24.61 -5.83
C ASN A 291 -4.75 25.62 -5.97
N ALA A 292 -4.66 26.66 -5.13
CA ALA A 292 -3.63 27.69 -5.29
C ALA A 292 -2.26 27.27 -4.70
N ALA A 293 -2.24 26.45 -3.65
CA ALA A 293 -1.00 25.91 -3.09
C ALA A 293 -0.43 24.76 -3.92
N ALA A 294 -1.30 23.98 -4.60
CA ALA A 294 -0.91 22.84 -5.43
C ALA A 294 -0.27 23.24 -6.78
N ALA A 295 -0.44 24.46 -7.24
CA ALA A 295 0.05 24.91 -8.55
C ALA A 295 1.60 25.02 -8.62
N ASN A 296 2.28 25.11 -7.46
CA ASN A 296 3.73 25.24 -7.36
C ASN A 296 4.42 24.06 -6.69
N GLU A 297 3.68 23.00 -6.32
CA GLU A 297 4.30 21.80 -5.77
C GLU A 297 4.92 20.96 -6.90
N PRO A 298 6.16 20.44 -6.71
CA PRO A 298 6.77 19.61 -7.71
C PRO A 298 5.95 18.32 -7.90
N ILE A 299 5.61 17.99 -9.13
CA ILE A 299 5.01 16.69 -9.44
C ILE A 299 6.09 15.61 -9.22
N ILE A 300 5.86 14.78 -8.21
CA ILE A 300 6.74 13.66 -7.90
C ILE A 300 6.03 12.39 -8.33
N GLY A 301 6.52 11.80 -9.43
CA GLY A 301 6.06 10.51 -9.91
C GLY A 301 6.79 9.38 -9.20
N ASP A 302 6.16 8.22 -9.15
CA ASP A 302 6.79 6.94 -8.79
C ASP A 302 6.63 5.97 -9.97
N PRO A 303 7.45 6.15 -11.03
CA PRO A 303 7.29 5.38 -12.26
C PRO A 303 7.66 3.92 -12.03
N ILE A 304 6.78 3.02 -12.47
CA ILE A 304 7.01 1.57 -12.41
C ILE A 304 8.05 1.07 -13.43
N GLY A 305 8.44 1.92 -14.38
CA GLY A 305 9.37 1.58 -15.45
C GLY A 305 8.76 0.70 -16.54
N ALA A 306 9.51 0.47 -17.61
CA ALA A 306 9.06 -0.35 -18.74
C ALA A 306 8.79 -1.80 -18.32
N GLU A 307 9.63 -2.34 -17.45
CA GLU A 307 9.49 -3.71 -16.94
C GLU A 307 8.25 -3.89 -16.07
N GLY A 308 7.99 -2.94 -15.16
CA GLY A 308 6.77 -2.92 -14.35
C GLY A 308 5.51 -2.77 -15.20
N LEU A 309 5.54 -1.91 -16.23
CA LEU A 309 4.43 -1.77 -17.17
C LEU A 309 4.16 -3.07 -17.95
N ALA A 310 5.22 -3.75 -18.41
CA ALA A 310 5.08 -5.03 -19.10
C ALA A 310 4.45 -6.12 -18.21
N VAL A 311 4.78 -6.11 -16.90
CA VAL A 311 4.15 -6.99 -15.90
C VAL A 311 2.66 -6.66 -15.76
N ASP A 312 2.31 -5.39 -15.63
CA ASP A 312 0.93 -4.95 -15.45
C ASP A 312 0.07 -5.23 -16.71
N LEU A 313 0.61 -4.99 -17.91
CA LEU A 313 -0.07 -5.31 -19.17
C LEU A 313 -0.33 -6.82 -19.31
N ARG A 314 0.67 -7.65 -19.00
CA ARG A 314 0.53 -9.10 -19.03
C ARG A 314 -0.52 -9.60 -18.03
N HIS A 315 -0.53 -9.02 -16.81
CA HIS A 315 -1.56 -9.35 -15.82
C HIS A 315 -2.97 -8.96 -16.28
N ALA A 316 -3.10 -7.80 -16.91
CA ALA A 316 -4.35 -7.35 -17.52
C ALA A 316 -4.74 -8.11 -18.80
N MET A 317 -3.91 -9.08 -19.21
CA MET A 317 -4.09 -9.86 -20.46
C MET A 317 -4.16 -8.98 -21.72
N ILE A 318 -3.44 -7.85 -21.69
CA ILE A 318 -3.32 -6.94 -22.82
C ILE A 318 -2.15 -7.43 -23.70
N PRO A 319 -2.40 -7.89 -24.93
CA PRO A 319 -1.38 -8.49 -25.78
C PRO A 319 -0.52 -7.46 -26.55
N TYR A 320 -0.67 -6.18 -26.23
CA TYR A 320 0.03 -5.09 -26.90
C TYR A 320 1.22 -4.59 -26.06
N THR A 321 2.27 -4.19 -26.75
CA THR A 321 3.37 -3.41 -26.14
C THR A 321 2.93 -1.97 -25.87
N ALA A 322 3.70 -1.25 -25.05
CA ALA A 322 3.44 0.16 -24.77
C ALA A 322 3.44 1.01 -26.06
N ASP A 323 4.38 0.74 -26.98
CA ASP A 323 4.49 1.48 -28.25
C ASP A 323 3.31 1.20 -29.18
N GLU A 324 2.85 -0.04 -29.25
CA GLU A 324 1.65 -0.41 -30.00
C GLU A 324 0.40 0.27 -29.42
N LEU A 325 0.28 0.35 -28.10
CA LEU A 325 -0.82 1.07 -27.44
C LEU A 325 -0.78 2.57 -27.73
N ILE A 326 0.40 3.18 -27.77
CA ILE A 326 0.56 4.58 -28.18
C ILE A 326 0.09 4.77 -29.63
N ALA A 327 0.54 3.91 -30.54
CA ALA A 327 0.14 4.00 -31.96
C ALA A 327 -1.38 3.81 -32.16
N ILE A 328 -2.01 2.93 -31.38
CA ILE A 328 -3.47 2.76 -31.37
C ILE A 328 -4.14 4.05 -30.84
N ALA A 329 -3.66 4.56 -29.70
CA ALA A 329 -4.20 5.77 -29.09
C ALA A 329 -4.10 7.00 -30.00
N GLU A 330 -3.02 7.15 -30.75
CA GLU A 330 -2.87 8.23 -31.74
C GLU A 330 -3.91 8.15 -32.87
N LYS A 331 -4.21 6.95 -33.37
CA LYS A 331 -5.26 6.74 -34.37
C LYS A 331 -6.65 7.06 -33.81
N GLU A 332 -6.95 6.55 -32.63
CA GLU A 332 -8.23 6.81 -31.95
C GLU A 332 -8.39 8.29 -31.59
N TYR A 333 -7.31 8.95 -31.18
CA TYR A 333 -7.32 10.40 -30.93
C TYR A 333 -7.61 11.19 -32.21
N ALA A 334 -6.95 10.87 -33.33
CA ALA A 334 -7.18 11.52 -34.62
C ALA A 334 -8.63 11.35 -35.09
N PHE A 335 -9.16 10.13 -34.98
CA PHE A 335 -10.56 9.82 -35.30
C PHE A 335 -11.52 10.64 -34.37
N SER A 336 -11.34 10.54 -33.06
CA SER A 336 -12.18 11.25 -32.07
C SER A 336 -12.15 12.78 -32.28
N LEU A 337 -10.97 13.32 -32.59
CA LEU A 337 -10.81 14.74 -32.88
C LEU A 337 -11.56 15.16 -34.17
N ALA A 338 -11.50 14.31 -35.19
CA ALA A 338 -12.23 14.58 -36.44
C ALA A 338 -13.76 14.57 -36.23
N GLU A 339 -14.28 13.60 -35.47
CA GLU A 339 -15.70 13.53 -35.12
C GLU A 339 -16.13 14.69 -34.21
N ALA A 340 -15.29 15.07 -33.23
CA ALA A 340 -15.56 16.25 -32.37
C ALA A 340 -15.62 17.55 -33.17
N LYS A 341 -14.73 17.75 -34.15
CA LYS A 341 -14.77 18.89 -35.07
C LYS A 341 -15.99 18.87 -35.96
N LYS A 342 -16.39 17.71 -36.46
CA LYS A 342 -17.61 17.54 -37.27
C LYS A 342 -18.83 17.94 -36.46
N ALA A 343 -18.98 17.48 -35.22
CA ALA A 343 -20.06 17.86 -34.31
C ALA A 343 -20.05 19.37 -34.01
N ALA A 344 -18.87 19.99 -33.85
CA ALA A 344 -18.73 21.41 -33.67
C ALA A 344 -19.24 22.22 -34.88
N ARG A 345 -18.96 21.78 -36.10
CA ARG A 345 -19.50 22.40 -37.34
C ARG A 345 -21.01 22.29 -37.38
N GLU A 346 -21.58 21.13 -37.03
CA GLU A 346 -23.05 20.93 -36.98
C GLU A 346 -23.73 21.84 -35.96
N LEU A 347 -23.03 22.20 -34.88
CA LEU A 347 -23.47 23.18 -33.87
C LEU A 347 -23.23 24.66 -34.26
N GLY A 348 -22.68 24.89 -35.46
CA GLY A 348 -22.38 26.23 -35.95
C GLY A 348 -21.13 26.89 -35.35
N LEU A 349 -20.22 26.10 -34.74
CA LEU A 349 -19.03 26.57 -34.03
C LEU A 349 -17.73 26.34 -34.82
N GLY A 350 -17.81 26.00 -36.12
CA GLY A 350 -16.64 25.71 -36.95
C GLY A 350 -15.87 24.48 -36.40
N ASP A 351 -14.54 24.56 -36.35
CA ASP A 351 -13.67 23.52 -35.86
C ASP A 351 -13.41 23.60 -34.33
N ASP A 352 -14.06 24.56 -33.64
CA ASP A 352 -13.88 24.73 -32.20
C ASP A 352 -14.71 23.71 -31.41
N TRP A 353 -14.17 22.50 -31.36
CA TRP A 353 -14.78 21.42 -30.59
C TRP A 353 -14.79 21.65 -29.07
N LYS A 354 -13.90 22.53 -28.54
CA LYS A 354 -13.90 22.88 -27.11
C LYS A 354 -15.10 23.76 -26.77
N ALA A 355 -15.38 24.76 -27.60
CA ALA A 355 -16.59 25.58 -27.44
C ALA A 355 -17.86 24.73 -27.61
N ALA A 356 -17.87 23.75 -28.53
CA ALA A 356 -18.97 22.82 -28.67
C ALA A 356 -19.18 21.97 -27.39
N MET A 357 -18.12 21.46 -26.80
CA MET A 357 -18.18 20.72 -25.54
C MET A 357 -18.73 21.59 -24.39
N GLU A 358 -18.30 22.85 -24.27
CA GLU A 358 -18.82 23.77 -23.25
C GLU A 358 -20.30 24.09 -23.48
N LYS A 359 -20.71 24.28 -24.74
CA LYS A 359 -22.13 24.45 -25.09
C LYS A 359 -22.96 23.23 -24.65
N VAL A 360 -22.52 22.03 -24.95
CA VAL A 360 -23.20 20.79 -24.54
C VAL A 360 -23.23 20.60 -23.03
N LYS A 361 -22.12 20.87 -22.33
CA LYS A 361 -22.07 20.85 -20.87
C LYS A 361 -23.10 21.76 -20.21
N ASN A 362 -23.42 22.88 -20.85
CA ASN A 362 -24.43 23.86 -20.38
C ASN A 362 -25.86 23.44 -20.73
N MET A 363 -26.08 22.40 -21.53
CA MET A 363 -27.39 21.86 -21.89
C MET A 363 -27.89 20.81 -20.88
N TYR A 364 -27.71 21.06 -19.60
CA TYR A 364 -28.17 20.19 -18.54
C TYR A 364 -29.63 20.45 -18.16
N VAL A 365 -30.28 19.41 -17.65
CA VAL A 365 -31.63 19.54 -17.07
C VAL A 365 -31.53 20.21 -15.72
N GLU A 366 -32.39 21.20 -15.46
CA GLU A 366 -32.40 21.91 -14.17
C GLU A 366 -32.56 20.92 -12.98
N PRO A 367 -31.93 21.22 -11.84
CA PRO A 367 -32.08 20.39 -10.64
C PRO A 367 -33.55 20.22 -10.26
N GLY A 368 -33.99 18.99 -10.06
CA GLY A 368 -35.39 18.66 -9.72
C GLY A 368 -36.30 18.40 -10.91
N LYS A 369 -35.83 18.55 -12.15
CA LYS A 369 -36.61 18.23 -13.39
C LYS A 369 -36.04 16.99 -14.11
N GLN A 370 -35.21 16.19 -13.44
CA GLN A 370 -34.73 14.92 -13.95
C GLN A 370 -35.88 13.90 -13.97
N PRO A 371 -36.01 13.06 -15.03
CA PRO A 371 -37.06 12.04 -15.14
C PRO A 371 -36.94 10.96 -14.10
#